data_3a8eed67c31be1a250276db610af3d1a
#
_entry.id   3a8eed67c31be1a250276db610af3d1a
#
_cell.length_a   1.000
_cell.length_b   1.000
_cell.length_c   1.000
_cell.angle_alpha   90.00
_cell.angle_beta   90.00
_cell.angle_gamma   90.00
#
_symmetry.space_group_name_H-M   'P 1'
#
loop_
_entity.id
_entity.type
_entity.pdbx_description
1 polymer ?
#
loop_
_entity_poly.entity_id
_entity_poly.type
_entity_poly.pdbx_seq_one_letter_code
_entity_poly.pdbx_strand_id
1 'polypeptide(L)'
;MPENDDCRLLLRVYGDSLGMPRDFEGIRYGETYAELLKSALEERAWRVDLYNRSKGNVDVGELRTMVEYDRRYFGRPREIVVIQCGIVDCAPRPISGRTRRLVGRLPEPLRQRVITFLHSNRARLLNSGFQWRVTEPDPFRLTYRELLLAASSGTGHVYSVNVAPTTPEMEEHSPGLSGSIQRYNTIIADEVRRAGASVQLIDVHSAILEEDGGLQRYVNAKDGHHITREGHLLYTRLIMAAEHAWALERIEPSPATCP
;
A
#
# COMPACT_ATOMS: atom_id res chain seq x y z
N MET A 1 26.67 28.89 -6.69
CA MET A 1 26.91 28.21 -5.41
C MET A 1 26.52 26.76 -5.59
N PRO A 2 27.32 25.75 -5.23
CA PRO A 2 26.85 24.38 -5.23
C PRO A 2 25.65 24.32 -4.27
N GLU A 3 24.49 23.93 -4.77
CA GLU A 3 23.34 23.64 -3.93
C GLU A 3 23.77 22.59 -2.90
N ASN A 4 23.51 22.88 -1.62
CA ASN A 4 23.85 21.97 -0.54
C ASN A 4 22.96 20.73 -0.68
N ASP A 5 23.50 19.68 -1.30
CA ASP A 5 22.77 18.41 -1.61
C ASP A 5 22.46 17.62 -0.32
N ASP A 6 23.01 18.08 0.82
CA ASP A 6 22.86 17.41 2.13
C ASP A 6 21.44 17.45 2.70
N CYS A 7 20.59 18.38 2.23
CA CYS A 7 19.20 18.52 2.70
C CYS A 7 18.17 17.92 1.73
N ARG A 8 18.60 17.23 0.67
CA ARG A 8 17.69 16.58 -0.28
C ARG A 8 17.35 15.17 0.16
N LEU A 9 16.06 14.87 0.19
CA LEU A 9 15.48 13.57 0.51
C LEU A 9 14.63 13.09 -0.66
N LEU A 10 14.83 11.86 -1.08
CA LEU A 10 13.94 11.21 -2.03
C LEU A 10 12.88 10.39 -1.28
N LEU A 11 11.62 10.78 -1.41
CA LEU A 11 10.48 10.02 -0.91
C LEU A 11 9.89 9.18 -2.05
N ARG A 12 10.01 7.86 -1.95
CA ARG A 12 9.39 6.93 -2.90
C ARG A 12 8.19 6.25 -2.26
N VAL A 13 7.07 6.31 -2.95
CA VAL A 13 5.85 5.62 -2.52
C VAL A 13 5.46 4.61 -3.60
N TYR A 14 5.50 3.34 -3.25
CA TYR A 14 5.04 2.22 -4.08
C TYR A 14 3.76 1.67 -3.49
N GLY A 15 2.65 1.85 -4.19
CA GLY A 15 1.35 1.49 -3.65
C GLY A 15 0.35 1.03 -4.70
N ASP A 16 -0.76 0.49 -4.22
CA ASP A 16 -1.93 0.23 -5.04
C ASP A 16 -2.84 1.47 -5.13
N SER A 17 -4.14 1.27 -5.38
CA SER A 17 -5.11 2.38 -5.51
C SER A 17 -5.28 3.22 -4.24
N LEU A 18 -4.85 2.74 -3.07
CA LEU A 18 -4.93 3.49 -1.81
C LEU A 18 -3.99 4.70 -1.77
N GLY A 19 -2.89 4.68 -2.53
CA GLY A 19 -1.97 5.81 -2.66
C GLY A 19 -2.34 6.82 -3.75
N MET A 20 -3.47 6.63 -4.44
CA MET A 20 -3.90 7.46 -5.56
C MET A 20 -4.94 8.52 -5.13
N PRO A 21 -5.01 9.67 -5.83
CA PRO A 21 -6.13 10.59 -5.69
C PRO A 21 -7.43 9.93 -6.17
N ARG A 22 -8.54 10.33 -5.56
CA ARG A 22 -9.89 9.86 -5.87
C ARG A 22 -10.86 11.05 -5.85
N ASP A 23 -10.74 11.92 -6.84
CA ASP A 23 -11.50 13.18 -6.92
C ASP A 23 -13.01 12.97 -6.84
N PHE A 24 -13.52 11.86 -7.38
CA PHE A 24 -14.94 11.48 -7.31
C PHE A 24 -15.40 11.08 -5.88
N GLU A 25 -14.47 10.87 -4.95
CA GLU A 25 -14.70 10.65 -3.52
C GLU A 25 -14.26 11.85 -2.67
N GLY A 26 -13.83 12.92 -3.31
CA GLY A 26 -13.40 14.15 -2.65
C GLY A 26 -11.96 14.12 -2.13
N ILE A 27 -11.14 13.16 -2.58
CA ILE A 27 -9.72 13.05 -2.20
C ILE A 27 -8.88 13.55 -3.36
N ARG A 28 -8.35 14.77 -3.23
CA ARG A 28 -7.49 15.41 -4.22
C ARG A 28 -6.07 14.90 -4.12
N TYR A 29 -5.26 15.16 -5.14
CA TYR A 29 -3.86 14.75 -5.18
C TYR A 29 -3.08 15.17 -3.92
N GLY A 30 -3.15 16.44 -3.51
CA GLY A 30 -2.49 16.96 -2.31
C GLY A 30 -3.03 16.42 -0.97
N GLU A 31 -4.10 15.63 -0.98
CA GLU A 31 -4.71 15.02 0.21
C GLU A 31 -4.36 13.53 0.34
N THR A 32 -3.57 12.98 -0.60
CA THR A 32 -3.05 11.61 -0.50
C THR A 32 -1.96 11.52 0.57
N TYR A 33 -1.84 10.38 1.24
CA TYR A 33 -0.81 10.20 2.27
C TYR A 33 0.61 10.44 1.75
N ALA A 34 0.86 10.22 0.47
CA ALA A 34 2.15 10.47 -0.17
C ALA A 34 2.50 11.98 -0.17
N GLU A 35 1.57 12.84 -0.56
CA GLU A 35 1.75 14.29 -0.55
C GLU A 35 1.74 14.87 0.87
N LEU A 36 0.88 14.35 1.74
CA LEU A 36 0.86 14.75 3.15
C LEU A 36 2.18 14.40 3.84
N LEU A 37 2.76 13.22 3.55
CA LEU A 37 4.06 12.80 4.07
C LEU A 37 5.18 13.69 3.55
N LYS A 38 5.17 14.03 2.25
CA LYS A 38 6.10 15.01 1.68
C LYS A 38 6.04 16.33 2.45
N SER A 39 4.85 16.91 2.60
CA SER A 39 4.65 18.19 3.31
C SER A 39 5.16 18.12 4.75
N ALA A 40 4.86 17.03 5.47
CA ALA A 40 5.32 16.84 6.86
C ALA A 40 6.86 16.71 6.98
N LEU A 41 7.52 16.13 5.97
CA LEU A 41 8.98 16.06 5.91
C LEU A 41 9.59 17.43 5.55
N GLU A 42 8.95 18.19 4.66
CA GLU A 42 9.37 19.56 4.31
C GLU A 42 9.28 20.53 5.50
N GLU A 43 8.31 20.37 6.39
CA GLU A 43 8.20 21.11 7.65
C GLU A 43 9.40 20.83 8.61
N ARG A 44 10.12 19.72 8.41
CA ARG A 44 11.34 19.38 9.13
C ARG A 44 12.62 19.82 8.41
N ALA A 45 12.53 20.84 7.54
CA ALA A 45 13.62 21.43 6.77
C ALA A 45 14.26 20.52 5.71
N TRP A 46 13.60 19.44 5.27
CA TRP A 46 14.02 18.66 4.12
C TRP A 46 13.54 19.31 2.82
N ARG A 47 14.33 19.16 1.75
CA ARG A 47 13.86 19.35 0.38
C ARG A 47 13.46 17.99 -0.18
N VAL A 48 12.15 17.74 -0.34
CA VAL A 48 11.65 16.41 -0.66
C VAL A 48 11.28 16.28 -2.13
N ASP A 49 11.98 15.39 -2.81
CA ASP A 49 11.59 14.93 -4.15
C ASP A 49 10.62 13.74 -3.97
N LEU A 50 9.33 13.93 -4.20
CA LEU A 50 8.34 12.85 -4.13
C LEU A 50 8.26 12.09 -5.46
N TYR A 51 8.37 10.77 -5.36
CA TYR A 51 8.19 9.83 -6.46
C TYR A 51 7.07 8.84 -6.13
N ASN A 52 5.81 9.26 -6.37
CA ASN A 52 4.64 8.43 -6.12
C ASN A 52 4.38 7.51 -7.31
N ARG A 53 4.56 6.19 -7.11
CA ARG A 53 4.36 5.11 -8.08
C ARG A 53 3.10 4.29 -7.79
N SER A 54 2.17 4.85 -7.02
CA SER A 54 0.89 4.18 -6.76
C SER A 54 0.08 4.01 -8.04
N LYS A 55 -0.51 2.82 -8.19
CA LYS A 55 -1.25 2.45 -9.39
C LYS A 55 -2.44 1.54 -9.05
N GLY A 56 -3.57 1.75 -9.69
CA GLY A 56 -4.74 0.90 -9.51
C GLY A 56 -4.52 -0.56 -9.95
N ASN A 57 -5.04 -1.52 -9.19
CA ASN A 57 -4.95 -2.95 -9.46
C ASN A 57 -3.53 -3.55 -9.54
N VAL A 58 -2.53 -2.90 -8.97
CA VAL A 58 -1.17 -3.43 -8.93
C VAL A 58 -1.08 -4.56 -7.91
N ASP A 59 -0.51 -5.69 -8.29
CA ASP A 59 -0.16 -6.80 -7.41
C ASP A 59 1.29 -6.72 -6.92
N VAL A 60 1.65 -7.59 -5.99
CA VAL A 60 2.99 -7.64 -5.40
C VAL A 60 4.09 -7.90 -6.44
N GLY A 61 3.82 -8.67 -7.49
CA GLY A 61 4.78 -8.99 -8.55
C GLY A 61 5.09 -7.78 -9.44
N GLU A 62 4.06 -7.02 -9.79
CA GLU A 62 4.21 -5.77 -10.54
C GLU A 62 4.96 -4.72 -9.70
N LEU A 63 4.62 -4.58 -8.41
CA LEU A 63 5.32 -3.67 -7.50
C LEU A 63 6.80 -4.03 -7.36
N ARG A 64 7.13 -5.32 -7.16
CA ARG A 64 8.52 -5.77 -7.13
C ARG A 64 9.28 -5.33 -8.39
N THR A 65 8.70 -5.57 -9.55
CA THR A 65 9.33 -5.18 -10.84
C THR A 65 9.58 -3.68 -10.93
N MET A 66 8.63 -2.87 -10.44
CA MET A 66 8.78 -1.41 -10.40
C MET A 66 9.92 -0.98 -9.47
N VAL A 67 10.00 -1.56 -8.27
CA VAL A 67 11.06 -1.26 -7.30
C VAL A 67 12.43 -1.66 -7.85
N GLU A 68 12.57 -2.88 -8.39
CA GLU A 68 13.83 -3.37 -8.98
C GLU A 68 14.32 -2.45 -10.12
N TYR A 69 13.39 -2.00 -10.98
CA TYR A 69 13.72 -1.07 -12.05
C TYR A 69 14.19 0.28 -11.51
N ASP A 70 13.42 0.86 -10.59
CA ASP A 70 13.74 2.19 -10.05
C ASP A 70 15.05 2.17 -9.25
N ARG A 71 15.33 1.09 -8.50
CA ARG A 71 16.61 0.90 -7.80
C ARG A 71 17.79 0.85 -8.74
N ARG A 72 17.65 0.19 -9.87
CA ARG A 72 18.73 0.08 -10.86
C ARG A 72 19.12 1.40 -11.49
N TYR A 73 18.15 2.31 -11.70
CA TYR A 73 18.37 3.51 -12.50
C TYR A 73 18.30 4.82 -11.74
N PHE A 74 17.68 4.85 -10.56
CA PHE A 74 17.34 6.09 -9.84
C PHE A 74 17.70 6.07 -8.35
N GLY A 75 18.65 5.23 -7.93
CA GLY A 75 19.09 5.18 -6.53
C GLY A 75 19.66 6.54 -6.05
N ARG A 76 19.37 6.90 -4.79
CA ARG A 76 19.94 8.08 -4.13
C ARG A 76 20.45 7.72 -2.74
N PRO A 77 21.47 8.43 -2.20
CA PRO A 77 22.04 8.11 -0.90
C PRO A 77 21.09 8.35 0.27
N ARG A 78 20.14 9.29 0.14
CA ARG A 78 19.14 9.59 1.19
C ARG A 78 17.75 9.39 0.63
N GLU A 79 17.09 8.35 1.09
CA GLU A 79 15.73 8.05 0.64
C GLU A 79 14.89 7.40 1.73
N ILE A 80 13.60 7.70 1.68
CA ILE A 80 12.54 7.01 2.40
C ILE A 80 11.71 6.25 1.35
N VAL A 81 11.47 4.98 1.61
CA VAL A 81 10.64 4.13 0.76
C VAL A 81 9.42 3.69 1.53
N VAL A 82 8.23 3.94 0.98
CA VAL A 82 6.95 3.45 1.52
C VAL A 82 6.41 2.39 0.55
N ILE A 83 6.12 1.20 1.07
CA ILE A 83 5.50 0.10 0.33
C ILE A 83 4.12 -0.15 0.91
N GLN A 84 3.08 -0.07 0.09
CA GLN A 84 1.70 -0.34 0.46
C GLN A 84 1.06 -1.22 -0.61
N CYS A 85 0.82 -2.51 -0.31
CA CYS A 85 0.18 -3.45 -1.22
C CYS A 85 -0.45 -4.62 -0.47
N GLY A 86 -1.16 -5.46 -1.20
CA GLY A 86 -1.70 -6.71 -0.70
C GLY A 86 -3.20 -6.85 -0.84
N ILE A 87 -3.98 -5.76 -0.88
CA ILE A 87 -5.44 -5.86 -1.07
C ILE A 87 -5.81 -6.47 -2.42
N VAL A 88 -5.07 -6.14 -3.48
CA VAL A 88 -5.28 -6.70 -4.81
C VAL A 88 -4.96 -8.19 -4.83
N ASP A 89 -3.92 -8.60 -4.10
CA ASP A 89 -3.45 -9.98 -4.02
C ASP A 89 -4.42 -10.85 -3.20
N CYS A 90 -4.82 -10.37 -2.02
CA CYS A 90 -5.57 -11.14 -1.03
C CYS A 90 -7.07 -11.22 -1.31
N ALA A 91 -7.67 -10.24 -2.01
CA ALA A 91 -9.11 -10.15 -2.18
C ALA A 91 -9.68 -11.39 -2.89
N PRO A 92 -10.66 -12.12 -2.29
CA PRO A 92 -11.29 -13.27 -2.90
C PRO A 92 -11.98 -12.91 -4.22
N ARG A 93 -11.81 -13.73 -5.23
CA ARG A 93 -12.39 -13.55 -6.56
C ARG A 93 -13.19 -14.77 -6.97
N PRO A 94 -14.40 -14.59 -7.55
CA PRO A 94 -15.26 -15.73 -7.94
C PRO A 94 -14.75 -16.51 -9.16
N ILE A 95 -13.76 -15.96 -9.88
CA ILE A 95 -13.15 -16.60 -11.06
C ILE A 95 -11.62 -16.51 -11.02
N SER A 96 -10.98 -17.54 -11.58
CA SER A 96 -9.52 -17.57 -11.68
C SER A 96 -8.97 -16.52 -12.64
N GLY A 97 -7.69 -16.20 -12.54
CA GLY A 97 -7.00 -15.31 -13.48
C GLY A 97 -7.01 -15.82 -14.92
N ARG A 98 -7.03 -17.15 -15.13
CA ARG A 98 -7.18 -17.75 -16.46
C ARG A 98 -8.59 -17.49 -17.04
N THR A 99 -9.62 -17.71 -16.25
CA THR A 99 -11.02 -17.44 -16.64
C THR A 99 -11.22 -15.95 -16.92
N ARG A 100 -10.66 -15.06 -16.09
CA ARG A 100 -10.72 -13.62 -16.31
C ARG A 100 -10.11 -13.20 -17.65
N ARG A 101 -8.98 -13.80 -18.04
CA ARG A 101 -8.36 -13.54 -19.36
C ARG A 101 -9.25 -14.00 -20.52
N LEU A 102 -9.95 -15.13 -20.37
CA LEU A 102 -10.91 -15.60 -21.37
C LEU A 102 -12.12 -14.65 -21.47
N VAL A 103 -12.66 -14.23 -20.34
CA VAL A 103 -13.76 -13.23 -20.31
C VAL A 103 -13.34 -11.93 -20.98
N GLY A 104 -12.09 -11.49 -20.77
CA GLY A 104 -11.54 -10.28 -21.41
C GLY A 104 -11.46 -10.34 -22.95
N ARG A 105 -11.48 -11.55 -23.53
CA ARG A 105 -11.48 -11.75 -25.00
C ARG A 105 -12.87 -11.80 -25.61
N LEU A 106 -13.93 -11.82 -24.80
CA LEU A 106 -15.30 -11.83 -25.29
C LEU A 106 -15.66 -10.50 -25.96
N PRO A 107 -16.56 -10.52 -26.96
CA PRO A 107 -17.18 -9.30 -27.49
C PRO A 107 -17.81 -8.47 -26.36
N GLU A 108 -17.71 -7.13 -26.48
CA GLU A 108 -18.14 -6.19 -25.42
C GLU A 108 -19.51 -6.50 -24.79
N PRO A 109 -20.60 -6.73 -25.56
CA PRO A 109 -21.92 -6.99 -24.96
C PRO A 109 -21.95 -8.25 -24.09
N LEU A 110 -21.24 -9.31 -24.52
CA LEU A 110 -21.17 -10.57 -23.80
C LEU A 110 -20.26 -10.44 -22.56
N ARG A 111 -19.15 -9.74 -22.70
CA ARG A 111 -18.23 -9.44 -21.59
C ARG A 111 -18.95 -8.69 -20.48
N GLN A 112 -19.70 -7.65 -20.81
CA GLN A 112 -20.46 -6.86 -19.84
C GLN A 112 -21.52 -7.71 -19.12
N ARG A 113 -22.23 -8.59 -19.83
CA ARG A 113 -23.20 -9.50 -19.19
C ARG A 113 -22.52 -10.44 -18.18
N VAL A 114 -21.37 -11.01 -18.56
CA VAL A 114 -20.60 -11.89 -17.66
C VAL A 114 -20.10 -11.12 -16.44
N ILE A 115 -19.55 -9.92 -16.63
CA ILE A 115 -19.07 -9.07 -15.53
C ILE A 115 -20.24 -8.72 -14.60
N THR A 116 -21.36 -8.26 -15.13
CA THR A 116 -22.56 -7.95 -14.33
C THR A 116 -23.03 -9.16 -13.54
N PHE A 117 -23.12 -10.34 -14.18
CA PHE A 117 -23.49 -11.58 -13.50
C PHE A 117 -22.54 -11.92 -12.34
N LEU A 118 -21.23 -11.82 -12.57
CA LEU A 118 -20.21 -12.09 -11.54
C LEU A 118 -20.32 -11.10 -10.38
N HIS A 119 -20.56 -9.82 -10.66
CA HIS A 119 -20.77 -8.80 -9.64
C HIS A 119 -22.03 -9.05 -8.81
N SER A 120 -23.16 -9.25 -9.48
CA SER A 120 -24.45 -9.46 -8.80
C SER A 120 -24.51 -10.77 -7.99
N ASN A 121 -23.71 -11.77 -8.35
CA ASN A 121 -23.68 -13.07 -7.66
C ASN A 121 -22.39 -13.30 -6.88
N ARG A 122 -21.57 -12.25 -6.64
CA ARG A 122 -20.24 -12.37 -6.04
C ARG A 122 -20.26 -13.13 -4.71
N ALA A 123 -21.08 -12.70 -3.76
CA ALA A 123 -21.17 -13.31 -2.45
C ALA A 123 -21.60 -14.79 -2.54
N ARG A 124 -22.60 -15.11 -3.36
CA ARG A 124 -23.07 -16.48 -3.57
C ARG A 124 -21.98 -17.39 -4.14
N LEU A 125 -21.23 -16.90 -5.14
CA LEU A 125 -20.16 -17.65 -5.78
C LEU A 125 -19.01 -17.90 -4.80
N LEU A 126 -18.61 -16.90 -4.02
CA LEU A 126 -17.56 -17.03 -3.01
C LEU A 126 -17.97 -18.02 -1.91
N ASN A 127 -19.23 -17.96 -1.41
CA ASN A 127 -19.75 -18.89 -0.42
C ASN A 127 -19.88 -20.34 -0.94
N SER A 128 -19.99 -20.55 -2.25
CA SER A 128 -20.00 -21.89 -2.84
C SER A 128 -18.61 -22.48 -3.09
N GLY A 129 -17.55 -21.85 -2.56
CA GLY A 129 -16.16 -22.36 -2.61
C GLY A 129 -15.35 -21.87 -3.81
N PHE A 130 -15.91 -21.04 -4.70
CA PHE A 130 -15.15 -20.42 -5.80
C PHE A 130 -14.36 -19.21 -5.26
N GLN A 131 -13.25 -19.50 -4.60
CA GLN A 131 -12.39 -18.46 -4.01
C GLN A 131 -11.00 -18.51 -4.63
N TRP A 132 -10.74 -17.62 -5.56
CA TRP A 132 -9.44 -17.41 -6.19
C TRP A 132 -8.81 -16.10 -5.67
N ARG A 133 -7.50 -16.04 -5.69
CA ARG A 133 -6.74 -14.81 -5.40
C ARG A 133 -5.87 -14.44 -6.60
N VAL A 134 -5.42 -13.20 -6.65
CA VAL A 134 -4.47 -12.79 -7.70
C VAL A 134 -3.14 -13.48 -7.46
N THR A 135 -2.66 -13.41 -6.22
CA THR A 135 -1.45 -14.09 -5.79
C THR A 135 -1.79 -14.90 -4.54
N GLU A 136 -1.64 -16.22 -4.60
CA GLU A 136 -1.86 -17.09 -3.44
C GLU A 136 -0.83 -16.84 -2.32
N PRO A 137 -1.12 -17.20 -1.05
CA PRO A 137 -0.29 -16.83 0.10
C PRO A 137 1.19 -17.20 -0.01
N ASP A 138 1.52 -18.39 -0.49
CA ASP A 138 2.94 -18.81 -0.57
C ASP A 138 3.71 -18.08 -1.68
N PRO A 139 3.20 -17.95 -2.93
CA PRO A 139 3.78 -17.06 -3.92
C PRO A 139 3.87 -15.61 -3.45
N PHE A 140 2.83 -15.09 -2.76
CA PHE A 140 2.86 -13.75 -2.20
C PHE A 140 4.03 -13.57 -1.22
N ARG A 141 4.20 -14.49 -0.27
CA ARG A 141 5.29 -14.49 0.71
C ARG A 141 6.66 -14.39 0.02
N LEU A 142 6.91 -15.21 -0.98
CA LEU A 142 8.19 -15.22 -1.70
C LEU A 142 8.42 -13.90 -2.44
N THR A 143 7.43 -13.45 -3.21
CA THR A 143 7.54 -12.21 -4.00
C THR A 143 7.64 -10.98 -3.11
N TYR A 144 6.92 -10.97 -1.96
CA TYR A 144 6.98 -9.88 -0.99
C TYR A 144 8.36 -9.78 -0.32
N ARG A 145 8.97 -10.91 0.00
CA ARG A 145 10.37 -10.96 0.47
C ARG A 145 11.33 -10.35 -0.54
N GLU A 146 11.22 -10.74 -1.81
CA GLU A 146 12.04 -10.18 -2.90
C GLU A 146 11.81 -8.68 -3.06
N LEU A 147 10.56 -8.21 -2.95
CA LEU A 147 10.21 -6.80 -2.96
C LEU A 147 10.90 -6.03 -1.82
N LEU A 148 10.85 -6.54 -0.58
CA LEU A 148 11.51 -5.91 0.56
C LEU A 148 13.04 -5.89 0.40
N LEU A 149 13.64 -6.98 -0.07
CA LEU A 149 15.08 -7.05 -0.36
C LEU A 149 15.49 -6.03 -1.42
N ALA A 150 14.73 -5.91 -2.51
CA ALA A 150 14.98 -4.91 -3.52
C ALA A 150 14.83 -3.48 -2.96
N ALA A 151 13.79 -3.22 -2.17
CA ALA A 151 13.54 -1.91 -1.59
C ALA A 151 14.63 -1.49 -0.59
N SER A 152 15.14 -2.43 0.23
CA SER A 152 16.16 -2.17 1.25
C SER A 152 17.60 -2.24 0.74
N SER A 153 17.83 -2.50 -0.55
CA SER A 153 19.17 -2.58 -1.13
C SER A 153 19.93 -1.24 -1.20
N GLY A 154 19.27 -0.13 -0.91
CA GLY A 154 19.86 1.21 -0.80
C GLY A 154 20.21 1.59 0.63
N THR A 155 20.59 2.84 0.83
CA THR A 155 20.91 3.43 2.16
C THR A 155 19.67 3.96 2.88
N GLY A 156 18.49 3.83 2.25
CA GLY A 156 17.24 4.39 2.75
C GLY A 156 16.52 3.52 3.76
N HIS A 157 15.52 4.10 4.40
CA HIS A 157 14.62 3.41 5.31
C HIS A 157 13.36 2.97 4.58
N VAL A 158 12.86 1.76 4.87
CA VAL A 158 11.69 1.19 4.21
C VAL A 158 10.54 1.05 5.22
N TYR A 159 9.41 1.70 4.93
CA TYR A 159 8.15 1.55 5.66
C TYR A 159 7.22 0.64 4.89
N SER A 160 6.91 -0.51 5.47
CA SER A 160 5.99 -1.50 4.92
C SER A 160 4.63 -1.33 5.57
N VAL A 161 3.67 -0.79 4.83
CA VAL A 161 2.30 -0.57 5.31
C VAL A 161 1.48 -1.83 5.03
N ASN A 162 0.85 -2.40 6.07
CA ASN A 162 -0.03 -3.55 5.92
C ASN A 162 -1.40 -3.16 5.34
N VAL A 163 -2.22 -4.17 5.03
CA VAL A 163 -3.54 -3.95 4.43
C VAL A 163 -4.54 -3.49 5.50
N ALA A 164 -5.23 -2.39 5.24
CA ALA A 164 -6.30 -1.87 6.08
C ALA A 164 -7.45 -2.89 6.27
N PRO A 165 -8.21 -2.79 7.36
CA PRO A 165 -9.41 -3.62 7.53
C PRO A 165 -10.47 -3.27 6.50
N THR A 166 -11.44 -4.16 6.31
CA THR A 166 -12.59 -3.96 5.42
C THR A 166 -13.86 -3.72 6.22
N THR A 167 -14.85 -3.07 5.61
CA THR A 167 -16.14 -2.84 6.29
C THR A 167 -17.00 -4.11 6.32
N PRO A 168 -17.93 -4.23 7.30
CA PRO A 168 -18.87 -5.36 7.36
C PRO A 168 -19.67 -5.53 6.06
N GLU A 169 -20.11 -4.44 5.44
CA GLU A 169 -20.87 -4.46 4.19
C GLU A 169 -20.03 -5.04 3.04
N MET A 170 -18.74 -4.71 3.00
CA MET A 170 -17.84 -5.28 2.00
C MET A 170 -17.52 -6.75 2.29
N GLU A 171 -17.44 -7.17 3.56
CA GLU A 171 -17.33 -8.58 3.93
C GLU A 171 -18.56 -9.38 3.48
N GLU A 172 -19.78 -8.83 3.65
CA GLU A 172 -21.01 -9.45 3.14
C GLU A 172 -20.99 -9.59 1.61
N HIS A 173 -20.50 -8.57 0.91
CA HIS A 173 -20.36 -8.58 -0.56
C HIS A 173 -19.22 -9.49 -1.04
N SER A 174 -18.18 -9.63 -0.26
CA SER A 174 -16.97 -10.41 -0.58
C SER A 174 -16.57 -11.32 0.59
N PRO A 175 -17.36 -12.37 0.88
CA PRO A 175 -17.12 -13.28 2.00
C PRO A 175 -15.71 -13.85 2.04
N GLY A 176 -15.10 -13.82 3.22
CA GLY A 176 -13.73 -14.27 3.46
C GLY A 176 -12.66 -13.22 3.20
N LEU A 177 -13.03 -11.96 2.90
CA LEU A 177 -12.07 -10.88 2.68
C LEU A 177 -11.32 -10.53 3.95
N SER A 178 -12.01 -10.36 5.09
CA SER A 178 -11.39 -10.04 6.39
C SER A 178 -10.38 -11.10 6.82
N GLY A 179 -10.74 -12.38 6.72
CA GLY A 179 -9.82 -13.48 7.03
C GLY A 179 -8.63 -13.55 6.06
N SER A 180 -8.85 -13.19 4.80
CA SER A 180 -7.79 -13.09 3.81
C SER A 180 -6.82 -11.94 4.13
N ILE A 181 -7.34 -10.75 4.47
CA ILE A 181 -6.54 -9.59 4.90
C ILE A 181 -5.67 -9.97 6.11
N GLN A 182 -6.23 -10.57 7.14
CA GLN A 182 -5.48 -11.00 8.33
C GLN A 182 -4.33 -11.95 7.98
N ARG A 183 -4.61 -12.94 7.12
CA ARG A 183 -3.59 -13.90 6.66
C ARG A 183 -2.44 -13.20 5.92
N TYR A 184 -2.74 -12.25 5.03
CA TYR A 184 -1.70 -11.55 4.27
C TYR A 184 -0.96 -10.54 5.15
N ASN A 185 -1.62 -9.88 6.09
CA ASN A 185 -0.97 -9.03 7.08
C ASN A 185 0.00 -9.82 7.98
N THR A 186 -0.34 -11.06 8.35
CA THR A 186 0.59 -11.97 9.04
C THR A 186 1.83 -12.25 8.19
N ILE A 187 1.65 -12.50 6.88
CA ILE A 187 2.78 -12.71 5.96
C ILE A 187 3.64 -11.45 5.87
N ILE A 188 3.02 -10.28 5.69
CA ILE A 188 3.72 -8.99 5.63
C ILE A 188 4.54 -8.78 6.90
N ALA A 189 3.95 -8.94 8.08
CA ALA A 189 4.64 -8.77 9.36
C ALA A 189 5.82 -9.76 9.54
N ASP A 190 5.63 -11.02 9.13
CA ASP A 190 6.69 -12.03 9.18
C ASP A 190 7.88 -11.66 8.28
N GLU A 191 7.61 -11.22 7.05
CA GLU A 191 8.68 -10.88 6.10
C GLU A 191 9.37 -9.57 6.48
N VAL A 192 8.66 -8.58 7.03
CA VAL A 192 9.26 -7.37 7.60
C VAL A 192 10.20 -7.73 8.75
N ARG A 193 9.78 -8.59 9.68
CA ARG A 193 10.62 -9.04 10.80
C ARG A 193 11.88 -9.74 10.31
N ARG A 194 11.81 -10.49 9.22
CA ARG A 194 12.96 -11.18 8.60
C ARG A 194 13.90 -10.22 7.88
N ALA A 195 13.37 -9.14 7.31
CA ALA A 195 14.18 -8.13 6.61
C ALA A 195 15.08 -7.32 7.56
N GLY A 196 14.80 -7.34 8.87
CA GLY A 196 15.64 -6.69 9.89
C GLY A 196 15.40 -5.19 10.03
N ALA A 197 16.33 -4.49 10.67
CA ALA A 197 16.16 -3.12 11.13
C ALA A 197 16.01 -2.06 10.02
N SER A 198 16.31 -2.39 8.77
CA SER A 198 16.15 -1.46 7.63
C SER A 198 14.72 -1.37 7.13
N VAL A 199 13.83 -2.25 7.59
CA VAL A 199 12.42 -2.31 7.18
C VAL A 199 11.53 -2.28 8.42
N GLN A 200 10.60 -1.34 8.49
CA GLN A 200 9.68 -1.19 9.61
C GLN A 200 8.23 -1.41 9.16
N LEU A 201 7.48 -2.18 9.95
CA LEU A 201 6.04 -2.36 9.76
C LEU A 201 5.27 -1.13 10.23
N ILE A 202 4.37 -0.66 9.38
CA ILE A 202 3.33 0.31 9.75
C ILE A 202 2.01 -0.44 9.81
N ASP A 203 1.56 -0.75 11.02
CA ASP A 203 0.34 -1.52 11.26
C ASP A 203 -0.90 -0.62 11.25
N VAL A 204 -1.33 -0.25 10.04
CA VAL A 204 -2.56 0.54 9.85
C VAL A 204 -3.81 -0.27 10.15
N HIS A 205 -3.74 -1.61 10.04
CA HIS A 205 -4.88 -2.48 10.31
C HIS A 205 -5.33 -2.36 11.77
N SER A 206 -4.40 -2.60 12.70
CA SER A 206 -4.68 -2.48 14.13
C SER A 206 -5.00 -1.04 14.52
N ALA A 207 -4.25 -0.08 14.01
CA ALA A 207 -4.47 1.34 14.30
C ALA A 207 -5.88 1.80 13.93
N ILE A 208 -6.42 1.42 12.76
CA ILE A 208 -7.78 1.77 12.36
C ILE A 208 -8.83 1.15 13.27
N LEU A 209 -8.60 -0.08 13.75
CA LEU A 209 -9.55 -0.78 14.64
C LEU A 209 -9.52 -0.23 16.07
N GLU A 210 -8.42 0.33 16.52
CA GLU A 210 -8.21 0.86 17.87
C GLU A 210 -8.55 2.36 18.00
N GLU A 211 -8.59 3.10 16.89
CA GLU A 211 -8.84 4.54 16.89
C GLU A 211 -10.31 4.88 17.17
N ASP A 212 -10.51 6.00 17.89
CA ASP A 212 -11.82 6.57 18.13
C ASP A 212 -12.54 6.97 16.83
N GLY A 213 -13.83 6.70 16.77
CA GLY A 213 -14.67 7.00 15.60
C GLY A 213 -14.89 5.80 14.68
N GLY A 214 -14.23 4.68 14.96
CA GLY A 214 -14.46 3.40 14.29
C GLY A 214 -14.01 3.34 12.83
N LEU A 215 -14.16 2.17 12.26
CA LEU A 215 -13.71 1.83 10.91
C LEU A 215 -14.20 2.79 9.82
N GLN A 216 -15.45 3.25 9.89
CA GLN A 216 -16.07 4.10 8.87
C GLN A 216 -15.45 5.51 8.77
N ARG A 217 -14.73 5.95 9.81
CA ARG A 217 -13.97 7.20 9.76
C ARG A 217 -12.79 7.11 8.81
N TYR A 218 -12.13 5.94 8.73
CA TYR A 218 -10.87 5.74 8.04
C TYR A 218 -10.99 4.96 6.73
N VAL A 219 -12.05 4.14 6.61
CA VAL A 219 -12.32 3.33 5.42
C VAL A 219 -13.64 3.79 4.79
N ASN A 220 -13.63 3.97 3.46
CA ASN A 220 -14.77 4.45 2.72
C ASN A 220 -15.94 3.46 2.78
N ALA A 221 -17.07 3.89 3.32
CA ALA A 221 -18.26 3.06 3.47
C ALA A 221 -18.87 2.62 2.12
N LYS A 222 -18.60 3.34 1.02
CA LYS A 222 -19.19 3.02 -0.30
C LYS A 222 -18.58 1.77 -0.94
N ASP A 223 -17.29 1.55 -0.76
CA ASP A 223 -16.57 0.42 -1.36
C ASP A 223 -15.88 -0.50 -0.35
N GLY A 224 -15.83 -0.07 0.92
CA GLY A 224 -15.41 -0.89 2.05
C GLY A 224 -13.92 -1.26 2.11
N HIS A 225 -13.08 -0.65 1.28
CA HIS A 225 -11.63 -0.96 1.26
C HIS A 225 -10.72 0.22 0.92
N HIS A 226 -11.19 1.27 0.25
CA HIS A 226 -10.41 2.47 0.08
C HIS A 226 -10.44 3.33 1.34
N ILE A 227 -9.37 4.11 1.55
CA ILE A 227 -9.26 4.96 2.73
C ILE A 227 -9.87 6.34 2.47
N THR A 228 -10.44 6.92 3.53
CA THR A 228 -10.97 8.29 3.54
C THR A 228 -9.83 9.31 3.65
N ARG A 229 -10.16 10.59 3.65
CA ARG A 229 -9.21 11.67 3.97
C ARG A 229 -8.58 11.47 5.34
N GLU A 230 -9.37 11.11 6.35
CA GLU A 230 -8.89 10.78 7.69
C GLU A 230 -7.98 9.56 7.70
N GLY A 231 -8.25 8.58 6.83
CA GLY A 231 -7.38 7.44 6.59
C GLY A 231 -6.00 7.86 6.04
N HIS A 232 -5.97 8.78 5.08
CA HIS A 232 -4.71 9.32 4.56
C HIS A 232 -3.92 10.08 5.63
N LEU A 233 -4.58 10.88 6.47
CA LEU A 233 -3.96 11.56 7.62
C LEU A 233 -3.41 10.56 8.64
N LEU A 234 -4.14 9.48 8.93
CA LEU A 234 -3.69 8.42 9.84
C LEU A 234 -2.43 7.75 9.31
N TYR A 235 -2.39 7.35 8.04
CA TYR A 235 -1.21 6.75 7.42
C TYR A 235 0.01 7.66 7.54
N THR A 236 -0.16 8.94 7.21
CA THR A 236 0.91 9.95 7.35
C THR A 236 1.40 10.04 8.78
N ARG A 237 0.50 10.12 9.77
CA ARG A 237 0.85 10.21 11.19
C ARG A 237 1.64 8.99 11.67
N LEU A 238 1.22 7.79 11.29
CA LEU A 238 1.89 6.55 11.69
C LEU A 238 3.29 6.43 11.07
N ILE A 239 3.45 6.77 9.79
CA ILE A 239 4.75 6.76 9.11
C ILE A 239 5.68 7.82 9.73
N MET A 240 5.19 9.03 9.99
CA MET A 240 5.98 10.09 10.62
C MET A 240 6.39 9.77 12.06
N ALA A 241 5.55 9.07 12.82
CA ALA A 241 5.90 8.60 14.16
C ALA A 241 7.01 7.53 14.11
N ALA A 242 6.93 6.61 13.16
CA ALA A 242 7.96 5.59 12.94
C ALA A 242 9.29 6.21 12.50
N GLU A 243 9.26 7.19 11.60
CA GLU A 243 10.44 7.94 11.15
C GLU A 243 11.10 8.69 12.29
N HIS A 244 10.31 9.34 13.15
CA HIS A 244 10.84 10.04 14.31
C HIS A 244 11.53 9.08 15.29
N ALA A 245 10.93 7.95 15.60
CA ALA A 245 11.54 6.95 16.48
C ALA A 245 12.86 6.41 15.92
N TRP A 246 12.89 6.09 14.63
CA TRP A 246 14.10 5.62 13.96
C TRP A 246 15.24 6.65 13.95
N ALA A 247 14.92 7.94 13.72
CA ALA A 247 15.89 9.03 13.75
C ALA A 247 16.51 9.20 15.15
N LEU A 248 15.72 9.01 16.22
CA LEU A 248 16.19 9.07 17.59
C LEU A 248 17.12 7.90 17.96
N GLU A 249 16.85 6.71 17.47
CA GLU A 249 17.67 5.51 17.75
C GLU A 249 19.07 5.60 17.14
N ARG A 250 19.24 6.32 16.05
CA ARG A 250 20.53 6.39 15.34
C ARG A 250 21.43 7.53 15.78
N ILE A 251 20.94 8.49 16.60
CA ILE A 251 21.72 9.66 17.05
C ILE A 251 22.60 10.20 15.90
N GLU A 252 22.08 10.32 14.72
CA GLU A 252 22.77 11.11 13.71
C GLU A 252 22.61 12.57 14.13
N PRO A 253 23.70 13.37 14.16
CA PRO A 253 23.58 14.78 14.49
C PRO A 253 22.51 15.36 13.59
N SER A 254 21.48 15.94 14.21
CA SER A 254 20.48 16.76 13.50
C SER A 254 21.23 17.55 12.44
N PRO A 255 20.78 17.57 11.17
CA PRO A 255 21.40 18.44 10.21
C PRO A 255 21.36 19.83 10.80
N ALA A 256 22.50 20.27 11.30
CA ALA A 256 22.64 21.60 11.84
C ALA A 256 22.20 22.55 10.75
N THR A 257 20.99 23.08 10.93
CA THR A 257 20.42 24.21 10.19
C THR A 257 20.76 24.20 8.70
N CYS A 258 19.91 23.56 7.91
CA CYS A 258 19.80 23.94 6.50
C CYS A 258 19.34 25.40 6.43
N PRO A 259 20.13 26.33 5.88
CA PRO A 259 19.77 27.72 5.75
C PRO A 259 18.57 27.94 4.84
#